data_a27d885e645ff6d91ae5bfbfc16715e5
#
_entry.id   a27d885e645ff6d91ae5bfbfc16715e5
#
_cell.length_a   1.000
_cell.length_b   1.000
_cell.length_c   1.000
_cell.angle_alpha   90.00
_cell.angle_beta   90.00
_cell.angle_gamma   90.00
#
_symmetry.space_group_name_H-M   'P 1'
#
loop_
_entity.id
_entity.type
_entity.pdbx_description
1 polymer ?
#
loop_
_entity_poly.entity_id
_entity_poly.type
_entity_poly.pdbx_seq_one_letter_code
_entity_poly.pdbx_strand_id
1 'polypeptide(L)'
;MAELIVQQEGHLNQFGTGFFQQGSVEPLDADYWQQCQRRYTFQPIYRTSGKLMAIELLTSVFSPTLPQKFISPEKYFANIDVNTRLLIIVEQLQLLSQWSFRFTRDDLFASVNIDGMTLLALQNNLEAKRLIAEMPWIRFEMVENQGGLPKEVLTKLPEAQTLWLDDFGCGMANFSSLMLAQYDCIKVARELFILLQQSGEGRTVFPALIALLSRFCNYVVIEGIETREEWAIVQASHAYAAQGYYLSRPQPFENFEMLKLEL
;
A
#
# COMPACT_ATOMS: atom_id res chain seq x y z
N MET A 1 22.63 45.40 15.74
CA MET A 1 21.36 44.89 15.26
C MET A 1 21.66 43.70 14.35
N ALA A 2 22.15 42.62 14.96
CA ALA A 2 22.47 41.36 14.29
C ALA A 2 22.54 40.29 15.40
N GLU A 3 21.39 39.90 15.93
CA GLU A 3 21.23 38.80 16.88
C GLU A 3 19.73 38.64 17.03
N LEU A 4 19.12 37.74 16.23
CA LEU A 4 17.82 37.15 16.45
C LEU A 4 17.32 36.39 15.18
N ILE A 5 18.17 35.51 14.62
CA ILE A 5 17.71 34.45 13.70
C ILE A 5 18.60 33.23 13.94
N VAL A 6 18.43 32.58 15.11
CA VAL A 6 18.89 31.20 15.34
C VAL A 6 18.01 30.66 16.45
N GLN A 7 16.85 30.12 16.06
CA GLN A 7 16.10 29.11 16.86
C GLN A 7 14.76 28.83 16.18
N GLN A 8 14.82 28.15 15.04
CA GLN A 8 13.71 27.31 14.53
C GLN A 8 14.22 26.39 13.41
N GLU A 9 15.26 25.65 13.70
CA GLU A 9 15.67 24.49 12.89
C GLU A 9 15.76 23.28 13.83
N GLY A 10 14.69 22.63 14.05
CA GLY A 10 14.71 21.50 14.98
C GLY A 10 13.47 20.62 14.93
N HIS A 11 12.88 20.34 13.75
CA HIS A 11 11.90 19.25 13.61
C HIS A 11 11.61 18.85 12.15
N LEU A 12 12.61 18.92 11.27
CA LEU A 12 12.47 18.51 9.86
C LEU A 12 13.58 17.54 9.41
N ASN A 13 14.08 16.69 10.32
CA ASN A 13 15.11 15.71 9.99
C ASN A 13 14.81 14.36 10.63
N GLN A 14 13.74 13.68 10.19
CA GLN A 14 13.59 12.26 10.41
C GLN A 14 13.38 11.45 9.11
N PHE A 15 13.51 12.09 7.96
CA PHE A 15 13.78 11.39 6.71
C PHE A 15 15.24 11.64 6.38
N GLY A 16 16.09 10.66 6.73
CA GLY A 16 17.52 10.77 6.70
C GLY A 16 18.07 11.01 5.29
N THR A 17 18.42 12.24 4.98
CA THR A 17 19.55 12.50 4.12
C THR A 17 20.82 12.21 4.92
N GLY A 18 21.04 10.94 5.24
CA GLY A 18 22.31 10.47 5.72
C GLY A 18 23.33 10.73 4.62
N PHE A 19 24.31 11.58 4.89
CA PHE A 19 25.55 11.64 4.13
C PHE A 19 26.10 10.23 4.02
N PHE A 20 25.91 9.60 2.87
CA PHE A 20 26.58 8.35 2.55
C PHE A 20 28.08 8.68 2.43
N GLN A 21 28.87 8.28 3.43
CA GLN A 21 30.24 7.94 3.16
C GLN A 21 30.18 6.92 2.02
N GLN A 22 30.82 7.26 0.90
CA GLN A 22 31.10 6.35 -0.20
C GLN A 22 32.07 5.25 0.27
N GLY A 23 31.55 4.29 1.02
CA GLY A 23 32.08 2.96 0.97
C GLY A 23 31.56 2.36 -0.34
N SER A 24 32.44 1.90 -1.19
CA SER A 24 32.11 1.11 -2.37
C SER A 24 31.24 -0.07 -1.94
N VAL A 25 29.91 0.10 -2.04
CA VAL A 25 28.98 -1.00 -1.90
C VAL A 25 29.11 -1.76 -3.21
N GLU A 26 29.84 -2.88 -3.20
CA GLU A 26 29.78 -3.85 -4.29
C GLU A 26 28.31 -4.11 -4.61
N PRO A 27 27.93 -4.15 -5.90
CA PRO A 27 26.57 -4.52 -6.28
C PRO A 27 26.32 -5.89 -5.65
N LEU A 28 25.35 -5.95 -4.73
CA LEU A 28 24.95 -7.19 -4.09
C LEU A 28 24.55 -8.17 -5.20
N ASP A 29 25.17 -9.33 -5.22
CA ASP A 29 24.98 -10.38 -6.22
C ASP A 29 23.49 -10.82 -6.23
N ALA A 30 23.01 -11.30 -7.38
CA ALA A 30 21.66 -11.85 -7.53
C ALA A 30 21.37 -12.93 -6.47
N ASP A 31 22.36 -13.73 -6.14
CA ASP A 31 22.28 -14.77 -5.10
C ASP A 31 21.96 -14.21 -3.72
N TYR A 32 22.43 -12.99 -3.40
CA TYR A 32 22.12 -12.33 -2.13
C TYR A 32 20.62 -12.07 -1.99
N TRP A 33 19.99 -11.55 -3.05
CA TRP A 33 18.56 -11.22 -3.02
C TRP A 33 17.67 -12.47 -2.93
N GLN A 34 18.08 -13.56 -3.58
CA GLN A 34 17.37 -14.84 -3.52
C GLN A 34 17.40 -15.48 -2.12
N GLN A 35 18.49 -15.24 -1.36
CA GLN A 35 18.65 -15.76 0.00
C GLN A 35 17.98 -14.91 1.08
N CYS A 36 17.43 -13.73 0.75
CA CYS A 36 16.71 -12.90 1.71
C CYS A 36 15.50 -13.63 2.28
N GLN A 37 15.33 -13.51 3.59
CA GLN A 37 14.17 -14.09 4.27
C GLN A 37 12.98 -13.13 4.21
N ARG A 38 11.81 -13.67 3.95
CA ARG A 38 10.56 -12.90 3.96
C ARG A 38 9.68 -13.32 5.14
N ARG A 39 8.96 -12.36 5.69
CA ARG A 39 7.88 -12.58 6.66
C ARG A 39 6.70 -11.75 6.24
N TYR A 40 5.52 -12.28 6.43
CA TYR A 40 4.28 -11.58 6.11
C TYR A 40 3.65 -11.01 7.36
N THR A 41 3.24 -9.76 7.24
CA THR A 41 2.43 -9.06 8.22
C THR A 41 1.17 -8.56 7.53
N PHE A 42 0.18 -8.17 8.28
CA PHE A 42 -0.99 -7.51 7.72
C PHE A 42 -1.27 -6.22 8.47
N GLN A 43 -1.81 -5.24 7.77
CA GLN A 43 -2.31 -4.02 8.38
C GLN A 43 -3.80 -3.86 8.09
N PRO A 44 -4.65 -3.73 9.14
CA PRO A 44 -6.08 -3.56 8.96
C PRO A 44 -6.45 -2.21 8.35
N ILE A 45 -7.52 -2.21 7.53
CA ILE A 45 -8.17 -1.04 6.95
C ILE A 45 -9.60 -0.99 7.52
N TYR A 46 -9.94 0.09 8.22
CA TYR A 46 -11.24 0.23 8.87
C TYR A 46 -12.11 1.26 8.15
N ARG A 47 -13.37 0.92 7.94
CA ARG A 47 -14.41 1.86 7.49
C ARG A 47 -14.51 3.03 8.49
N THR A 48 -14.93 4.19 8.03
CA THR A 48 -15.17 5.36 8.91
C THR A 48 -16.22 5.09 10.00
N SER A 49 -17.03 4.03 9.85
CA SER A 49 -17.92 3.51 10.87
C SER A 49 -17.23 2.74 12.02
N GLY A 50 -15.94 2.44 11.90
CA GLY A 50 -15.17 1.60 12.82
C GLY A 50 -15.17 0.11 12.47
N LYS A 51 -15.93 -0.34 11.44
CA LYS A 51 -15.94 -1.75 11.01
C LYS A 51 -14.74 -2.07 10.13
N LEU A 52 -14.17 -3.24 10.31
CA LEU A 52 -13.12 -3.75 9.44
C LEU A 52 -13.64 -3.86 8.00
N MET A 53 -12.85 -3.39 7.05
CA MET A 53 -13.12 -3.49 5.61
C MET A 53 -12.20 -4.49 4.94
N ALA A 54 -10.91 -4.40 5.26
CA ALA A 54 -9.87 -5.15 4.56
C ALA A 54 -8.64 -5.32 5.44
N ILE A 55 -7.72 -6.13 4.97
CA ILE A 55 -6.32 -6.12 5.39
C ILE A 55 -5.42 -5.90 4.18
N GLU A 56 -4.34 -5.15 4.36
CA GLU A 56 -3.23 -5.11 3.42
C GLU A 56 -2.17 -6.12 3.86
N LEU A 57 -1.78 -7.04 2.96
CA LEU A 57 -0.71 -7.98 3.20
C LEU A 57 0.64 -7.34 2.88
N LEU A 58 1.49 -7.21 3.88
CA LEU A 58 2.79 -6.55 3.80
C LEU A 58 3.92 -7.58 3.87
N THR A 59 4.98 -7.33 3.09
CA THR A 59 6.19 -8.15 3.08
C THR A 59 7.31 -7.46 3.83
N SER A 60 7.80 -8.08 4.89
CA SER A 60 9.04 -7.69 5.58
C SER A 60 10.19 -8.53 5.06
N VAL A 61 11.31 -7.90 4.72
CA VAL A 61 12.48 -8.55 4.14
C VAL A 61 13.68 -8.42 5.07
N PHE A 62 14.40 -9.51 5.27
CA PHE A 62 15.55 -9.57 6.16
C PHE A 62 16.79 -10.07 5.43
N SER A 63 17.96 -9.51 5.78
CA SER A 63 19.24 -9.89 5.23
C SER A 63 19.56 -11.36 5.52
N PRO A 64 20.08 -12.12 4.55
CA PRO A 64 20.50 -13.50 4.76
C PRO A 64 21.73 -13.61 5.68
N THR A 65 22.61 -12.60 5.66
CA THR A 65 23.84 -12.57 6.45
C THR A 65 23.67 -11.95 7.83
N LEU A 66 22.65 -11.09 8.00
CA LEU A 66 22.32 -10.40 9.25
C LEU A 66 20.79 -10.48 9.49
N PRO A 67 20.30 -11.59 10.07
CA PRO A 67 18.86 -11.87 10.15
C PRO A 67 18.01 -10.81 10.88
N GLN A 68 18.64 -9.92 11.66
CA GLN A 68 17.97 -8.80 12.32
C GLN A 68 17.98 -7.52 11.49
N LYS A 69 18.73 -7.48 10.37
CA LYS A 69 18.81 -6.32 9.51
C LYS A 69 17.62 -6.34 8.53
N PHE A 70 16.71 -5.41 8.74
CA PHE A 70 15.61 -5.14 7.81
C PHE A 70 16.13 -4.53 6.51
N ILE A 71 15.56 -4.98 5.41
CA ILE A 71 15.78 -4.44 4.05
C ILE A 71 14.46 -3.83 3.59
N SER A 72 14.52 -2.62 3.02
CA SER A 72 13.33 -2.01 2.42
C SER A 72 12.74 -2.93 1.37
N PRO A 73 11.44 -3.24 1.42
CA PRO A 73 10.77 -4.06 0.42
C PRO A 73 10.94 -3.51 -0.99
N GLU A 74 10.86 -2.19 -1.18
CA GLU A 74 11.03 -1.53 -2.48
C GLU A 74 12.41 -1.85 -3.05
N LYS A 75 13.48 -1.76 -2.24
CA LYS A 75 14.83 -2.12 -2.63
C LYS A 75 14.94 -3.60 -2.99
N TYR A 76 14.32 -4.47 -2.23
CA TYR A 76 14.29 -5.90 -2.51
C TYR A 76 13.60 -6.20 -3.83
N PHE A 77 12.36 -5.73 -4.01
CA PHE A 77 11.57 -5.97 -5.21
C PHE A 77 12.18 -5.34 -6.47
N ALA A 78 12.92 -4.24 -6.35
CA ALA A 78 13.66 -3.63 -7.46
C ALA A 78 14.87 -4.45 -7.92
N ASN A 79 15.39 -5.37 -7.11
CA ASN A 79 16.59 -6.15 -7.37
C ASN A 79 16.35 -7.64 -7.65
N ILE A 80 15.09 -8.09 -7.62
CA ILE A 80 14.70 -9.44 -8.03
C ILE A 80 13.97 -9.41 -9.38
N ASP A 81 14.06 -10.49 -10.13
CA ASP A 81 13.41 -10.61 -11.44
C ASP A 81 11.89 -10.83 -11.33
N VAL A 82 11.19 -10.66 -12.46
CA VAL A 82 9.72 -10.78 -12.53
C VAL A 82 9.23 -12.18 -12.14
N ASN A 83 9.98 -13.24 -12.48
CA ASN A 83 9.55 -14.60 -12.13
C ASN A 83 9.62 -14.81 -10.63
N THR A 84 10.67 -14.31 -9.98
CA THR A 84 10.81 -14.35 -8.51
C THR A 84 9.69 -13.53 -7.86
N ARG A 85 9.36 -12.35 -8.37
CA ARG A 85 8.21 -11.55 -7.88
C ARG A 85 6.89 -12.31 -8.05
N LEU A 86 6.68 -12.95 -9.19
CA LEU A 86 5.48 -13.77 -9.44
C LEU A 86 5.36 -14.94 -8.45
N LEU A 87 6.47 -15.62 -8.15
CA LEU A 87 6.48 -16.70 -7.15
C LEU A 87 6.09 -16.17 -5.76
N ILE A 88 6.53 -14.96 -5.39
CA ILE A 88 6.15 -14.33 -4.12
C ILE A 88 4.65 -14.01 -4.11
N ILE A 89 4.09 -13.50 -5.21
CA ILE A 89 2.64 -13.28 -5.31
C ILE A 89 1.87 -14.61 -5.14
N VAL A 90 2.32 -15.68 -5.80
CA VAL A 90 1.68 -17.01 -5.63
C VAL A 90 1.75 -17.47 -4.16
N GLU A 91 2.88 -17.32 -3.50
CA GLU A 91 3.08 -17.62 -2.08
C GLU A 91 2.10 -16.82 -1.19
N GLN A 92 1.93 -15.52 -1.46
CA GLN A 92 0.99 -14.66 -0.77
C GLN A 92 -0.47 -15.07 -0.99
N LEU A 93 -0.83 -15.42 -2.24
CA LEU A 93 -2.16 -15.91 -2.57
C LEU A 93 -2.46 -17.25 -1.87
N GLN A 94 -1.49 -18.17 -1.82
CA GLN A 94 -1.60 -19.43 -1.10
C GLN A 94 -1.78 -19.21 0.41
N LEU A 95 -1.05 -18.26 1.01
CA LEU A 95 -1.22 -17.89 2.40
C LEU A 95 -2.62 -17.37 2.69
N LEU A 96 -3.11 -16.44 1.87
CA LEU A 96 -4.44 -15.85 2.01
C LEU A 96 -5.56 -16.85 1.77
N SER A 97 -5.37 -17.80 0.84
CA SER A 97 -6.38 -18.83 0.52
C SER A 97 -6.76 -19.72 1.72
N GLN A 98 -5.83 -19.91 2.66
CA GLN A 98 -6.08 -20.67 3.89
C GLN A 98 -7.15 -20.02 4.77
N TRP A 99 -7.42 -18.73 4.57
CA TRP A 99 -8.38 -17.94 5.33
C TRP A 99 -9.64 -17.57 4.54
N SER A 100 -9.85 -18.17 3.38
CA SER A 100 -10.99 -17.86 2.48
C SER A 100 -12.35 -17.90 3.20
N PHE A 101 -12.55 -18.85 4.12
CA PHE A 101 -13.78 -18.90 4.90
C PHE A 101 -14.01 -17.62 5.70
N ARG A 102 -12.96 -17.09 6.36
CA ARG A 102 -13.07 -15.88 7.16
C ARG A 102 -13.33 -14.65 6.30
N PHE A 103 -12.60 -14.47 5.21
CA PHE A 103 -12.79 -13.35 4.27
C PHE A 103 -14.21 -13.34 3.71
N THR A 104 -14.73 -14.50 3.34
CA THR A 104 -16.10 -14.64 2.81
C THR A 104 -17.16 -14.42 3.88
N ARG A 105 -17.00 -15.03 5.06
CA ARG A 105 -17.97 -14.95 6.17
C ARG A 105 -18.12 -13.50 6.68
N ASP A 106 -17.00 -12.80 6.84
CA ASP A 106 -16.94 -11.50 7.47
C ASP A 106 -17.01 -10.33 6.44
N ASP A 107 -17.19 -10.66 5.14
CA ASP A 107 -17.24 -9.71 4.01
C ASP A 107 -16.03 -8.78 3.99
N LEU A 108 -14.83 -9.36 4.03
CA LEU A 108 -13.55 -8.66 4.07
C LEU A 108 -12.81 -8.79 2.76
N PHE A 109 -12.08 -7.74 2.39
CA PHE A 109 -11.07 -7.80 1.33
C PHE A 109 -9.68 -8.10 1.90
N ALA A 110 -8.81 -8.64 1.04
CA ALA A 110 -7.37 -8.65 1.26
C ALA A 110 -6.68 -8.03 0.05
N SER A 111 -5.73 -7.13 0.28
CA SER A 111 -4.95 -6.55 -0.78
C SER A 111 -3.50 -7.02 -0.75
N VAL A 112 -2.90 -7.08 -1.93
CA VAL A 112 -1.52 -7.50 -2.18
C VAL A 112 -0.87 -6.50 -3.14
N ASN A 113 0.30 -6.00 -2.76
CA ASN A 113 1.08 -5.09 -3.60
C ASN A 113 1.65 -5.81 -4.83
N ILE A 114 1.45 -5.24 -6.02
CA ILE A 114 1.93 -5.80 -7.29
C ILE A 114 2.43 -4.69 -8.22
N ASP A 115 3.50 -4.95 -8.96
CA ASP A 115 3.90 -4.10 -10.07
C ASP A 115 3.29 -4.56 -11.40
N GLY A 116 3.26 -3.67 -12.38
CA GLY A 116 2.60 -3.93 -13.65
C GLY A 116 3.19 -5.12 -14.44
N MET A 117 4.52 -5.31 -14.39
CA MET A 117 5.15 -6.44 -15.11
C MET A 117 4.81 -7.78 -14.45
N THR A 118 4.74 -7.81 -13.12
CA THR A 118 4.32 -8.99 -12.37
C THR A 118 2.83 -9.29 -12.59
N LEU A 119 1.98 -8.25 -12.64
CA LEU A 119 0.56 -8.39 -12.98
C LEU A 119 0.38 -8.98 -14.40
N LEU A 120 1.19 -8.55 -15.37
CA LEU A 120 1.18 -9.12 -16.72
C LEU A 120 1.67 -10.59 -16.73
N ALA A 121 2.73 -10.90 -15.99
CA ALA A 121 3.25 -12.27 -15.89
C ALA A 121 2.25 -13.23 -15.23
N LEU A 122 1.47 -12.74 -14.26
CA LEU A 122 0.41 -13.48 -13.58
C LEU A 122 -0.64 -14.03 -14.55
N GLN A 123 -0.90 -13.34 -15.69
CA GLN A 123 -1.84 -13.78 -16.71
C GLN A 123 -1.46 -15.13 -17.35
N ASN A 124 -0.20 -15.52 -17.28
CA ASN A 124 0.30 -16.80 -17.82
C ASN A 124 0.53 -17.87 -16.73
N ASN A 125 0.26 -17.55 -15.45
CA ASN A 125 0.43 -18.50 -14.36
C ASN A 125 -0.91 -19.17 -14.01
N LEU A 126 -1.05 -20.46 -14.33
CA LEU A 126 -2.29 -21.22 -14.12
C LEU A 126 -2.67 -21.33 -12.64
N GLU A 127 -1.70 -21.49 -11.74
CA GLU A 127 -1.95 -21.60 -10.31
C GLU A 127 -2.47 -20.28 -9.72
N ALA A 128 -1.82 -19.16 -10.05
CA ALA A 128 -2.28 -17.83 -9.64
C ALA A 128 -3.71 -17.55 -10.12
N LYS A 129 -3.99 -17.85 -11.39
CA LYS A 129 -5.34 -17.67 -11.96
C LYS A 129 -6.39 -18.52 -11.25
N ARG A 130 -6.06 -19.77 -10.90
CA ARG A 130 -6.96 -20.63 -10.13
C ARG A 130 -7.24 -20.04 -8.75
N LEU A 131 -6.17 -19.65 -8.02
CA LEU A 131 -6.29 -19.04 -6.69
C LEU A 131 -7.14 -17.77 -6.71
N ILE A 132 -6.88 -16.87 -7.68
CA ILE A 132 -7.65 -15.62 -7.82
C ILE A 132 -9.13 -15.91 -8.10
N ALA A 133 -9.44 -16.88 -8.96
CA ALA A 133 -10.82 -17.25 -9.25
C ALA A 133 -11.57 -17.80 -8.02
N GLU A 134 -10.85 -18.43 -7.10
CA GLU A 134 -11.40 -18.95 -5.84
C GLU A 134 -11.52 -17.87 -4.74
N MET A 135 -10.93 -16.69 -4.95
CA MET A 135 -10.84 -15.60 -3.96
C MET A 135 -11.43 -14.27 -4.50
N PRO A 136 -12.75 -14.14 -4.67
CA PRO A 136 -13.38 -12.93 -5.21
C PRO A 136 -13.13 -11.66 -4.35
N TRP A 137 -12.67 -11.85 -3.14
CA TRP A 137 -12.32 -10.81 -2.18
C TRP A 137 -10.86 -10.32 -2.29
N ILE A 138 -10.01 -10.96 -3.14
CA ILE A 138 -8.62 -10.49 -3.36
C ILE A 138 -8.61 -9.17 -4.14
N ARG A 139 -7.67 -8.31 -3.80
CA ARG A 139 -7.40 -7.04 -4.47
C ARG A 139 -5.90 -6.90 -4.73
N PHE A 140 -5.55 -6.21 -5.81
CA PHE A 140 -4.15 -5.90 -6.11
C PHE A 140 -3.93 -4.40 -5.99
N GLU A 141 -2.96 -4.00 -5.18
CA GLU A 141 -2.54 -2.61 -5.01
C GLU A 141 -1.39 -2.28 -5.93
N MET A 142 -1.51 -1.19 -6.66
CA MET A 142 -0.50 -0.79 -7.63
C MET A 142 -0.23 0.71 -7.54
N VAL A 143 1.04 1.07 -7.38
CA VAL A 143 1.49 2.45 -7.50
C VAL A 143 1.51 2.84 -8.97
N GLU A 144 0.97 4.00 -9.33
CA GLU A 144 0.70 4.42 -10.70
C GLU A 144 1.88 4.28 -11.67
N ASN A 145 3.12 4.46 -11.22
CA ASN A 145 4.30 4.46 -12.07
C ASN A 145 5.27 3.29 -11.85
N GLN A 146 4.95 2.35 -11.00
CA GLN A 146 5.78 1.16 -10.84
C GLN A 146 5.37 0.09 -11.84
N GLY A 147 6.10 -0.01 -12.95
CA GLY A 147 6.00 -1.19 -13.78
C GLY A 147 5.79 -0.99 -15.27
N GLY A 148 5.75 0.26 -15.76
CA GLY A 148 5.86 0.53 -17.21
C GLY A 148 4.78 -0.06 -18.09
N LEU A 149 3.66 -0.56 -17.55
CA LEU A 149 2.55 -1.03 -18.37
C LEU A 149 1.79 0.15 -18.99
N PRO A 150 1.60 0.16 -20.31
CA PRO A 150 0.67 1.09 -20.94
C PRO A 150 -0.74 0.91 -20.33
N LYS A 151 -1.44 2.02 -20.08
CA LYS A 151 -2.80 1.99 -19.51
C LYS A 151 -3.78 1.19 -20.38
N GLU A 152 -3.59 1.21 -21.69
CA GLU A 152 -4.38 0.43 -22.65
C GLU A 152 -4.22 -1.09 -22.48
N VAL A 153 -3.09 -1.54 -21.93
CA VAL A 153 -2.87 -2.95 -21.57
C VAL A 153 -3.53 -3.25 -20.24
N LEU A 154 -3.34 -2.37 -19.24
CA LEU A 154 -3.90 -2.52 -17.91
C LEU A 154 -5.43 -2.69 -17.94
N THR A 155 -6.14 -1.84 -18.71
CA THR A 155 -7.61 -1.89 -18.81
C THR A 155 -8.17 -3.15 -19.45
N LYS A 156 -7.32 -3.94 -20.10
CA LYS A 156 -7.73 -5.21 -20.75
C LYS A 156 -7.49 -6.43 -19.86
N LEU A 157 -6.83 -6.27 -18.71
CA LEU A 157 -6.59 -7.37 -17.81
C LEU A 157 -7.89 -7.72 -17.04
N PRO A 158 -8.15 -9.00 -16.76
CA PRO A 158 -9.31 -9.42 -15.97
C PRO A 158 -9.34 -8.78 -14.58
N GLU A 159 -8.18 -8.56 -13.97
CA GLU A 159 -8.01 -7.98 -12.65
C GLU A 159 -8.18 -6.45 -12.62
N ALA A 160 -8.30 -5.79 -13.77
CA ALA A 160 -8.40 -4.32 -13.87
C ALA A 160 -9.53 -3.75 -12.99
N GLN A 161 -10.66 -4.48 -12.88
CA GLN A 161 -11.82 -4.06 -12.09
C GLN A 161 -11.64 -4.23 -10.58
N THR A 162 -10.59 -4.93 -10.15
CA THR A 162 -10.27 -5.18 -8.74
C THR A 162 -8.99 -4.49 -8.31
N LEU A 163 -8.41 -3.65 -9.16
CA LEU A 163 -7.20 -2.90 -8.84
C LEU A 163 -7.51 -1.77 -7.86
N TRP A 164 -6.62 -1.62 -6.91
CA TRP A 164 -6.53 -0.50 -6.01
C TRP A 164 -5.36 0.39 -6.41
N LEU A 165 -5.63 1.69 -6.55
CA LEU A 165 -4.57 2.67 -6.78
C LEU A 165 -4.00 3.07 -5.44
N ASP A 166 -2.70 2.84 -5.28
CA ASP A 166 -1.94 3.18 -4.09
C ASP A 166 -1.22 4.52 -4.23
N ASP A 167 -0.89 5.16 -3.09
CA ASP A 167 -0.10 6.39 -2.99
C ASP A 167 -0.63 7.59 -3.80
N PHE A 168 -1.95 7.72 -3.96
CA PHE A 168 -2.50 8.87 -4.67
C PHE A 168 -2.11 10.18 -3.99
N GLY A 169 -1.40 11.02 -4.73
CA GLY A 169 -0.96 12.36 -4.27
C GLY A 169 0.51 12.45 -3.90
N CYS A 170 1.29 11.37 -3.97
CA CYS A 170 2.76 11.38 -3.80
C CYS A 170 3.53 11.90 -5.01
N GLY A 171 2.90 12.72 -5.86
CA GLY A 171 3.57 13.46 -6.92
C GLY A 171 3.59 12.81 -8.30
N MET A 172 3.14 11.57 -8.45
CA MET A 172 3.14 10.83 -9.71
C MET A 172 1.73 10.54 -10.21
N ALA A 173 0.76 10.36 -9.31
CA ALA A 173 -0.63 10.18 -9.66
C ALA A 173 -1.27 11.51 -10.06
N ASN A 174 -1.72 11.61 -11.30
CA ASN A 174 -2.47 12.75 -11.78
C ASN A 174 -3.90 12.36 -12.16
N PHE A 175 -4.80 13.33 -12.19
CA PHE A 175 -6.20 13.09 -12.52
C PHE A 175 -6.43 12.40 -13.87
N SER A 176 -5.50 12.50 -14.82
CA SER A 176 -5.61 11.80 -16.10
C SER A 176 -5.54 10.27 -15.94
N SER A 177 -4.82 9.78 -14.92
CA SER A 177 -4.78 8.36 -14.59
C SER A 177 -6.13 7.84 -14.16
N LEU A 178 -6.80 8.59 -13.30
CA LEU A 178 -8.14 8.24 -12.79
C LEU A 178 -9.19 8.21 -13.90
N MET A 179 -9.04 9.06 -14.93
CA MET A 179 -9.98 9.11 -16.05
C MET A 179 -9.79 7.95 -17.03
N LEU A 180 -8.63 7.33 -17.07
CA LEU A 180 -8.27 6.31 -18.06
C LEU A 180 -8.35 4.88 -17.52
N ALA A 181 -8.27 4.69 -16.21
CA ALA A 181 -8.38 3.38 -15.57
C ALA A 181 -9.52 3.41 -14.54
N GLN A 182 -10.30 2.35 -14.46
CA GLN A 182 -11.32 2.17 -13.43
C GLN A 182 -10.66 1.41 -12.27
N TYR A 183 -10.42 2.11 -11.17
CA TYR A 183 -9.95 1.46 -9.94
C TYR A 183 -11.15 1.14 -9.04
N ASP A 184 -11.08 0.02 -8.34
CA ASP A 184 -12.07 -0.33 -7.31
C ASP A 184 -11.90 0.57 -6.06
N CYS A 185 -10.63 0.88 -5.73
CA CYS A 185 -10.26 1.73 -4.61
C CYS A 185 -9.16 2.71 -5.00
N ILE A 186 -9.17 3.88 -4.36
CA ILE A 186 -8.08 4.86 -4.38
C ILE A 186 -7.64 5.09 -2.94
N LYS A 187 -6.35 4.79 -2.65
CA LYS A 187 -5.71 5.05 -1.37
C LYS A 187 -5.01 6.41 -1.46
N VAL A 188 -5.45 7.34 -0.65
CA VAL A 188 -4.89 8.72 -0.58
C VAL A 188 -3.73 8.70 0.37
N ALA A 189 -2.54 9.01 -0.14
CA ALA A 189 -1.30 9.02 0.61
C ALA A 189 -1.34 9.98 1.81
N ARG A 190 -0.65 9.59 2.89
CA ARG A 190 -0.49 10.41 4.10
C ARG A 190 0.02 11.80 3.79
N GLU A 191 1.01 11.92 2.91
CA GLU A 191 1.64 13.20 2.55
C GLU A 191 0.62 14.20 2.01
N LEU A 192 -0.26 13.77 1.12
CA LEU A 192 -1.32 14.62 0.58
C LEU A 192 -2.33 14.97 1.67
N PHE A 193 -2.75 13.98 2.48
CA PHE A 193 -3.66 14.21 3.59
C PHE A 193 -3.11 15.28 4.55
N ILE A 194 -1.88 15.12 5.03
CA ILE A 194 -1.24 16.06 5.95
C ILE A 194 -1.06 17.43 5.30
N LEU A 195 -0.60 17.50 4.04
CA LEU A 195 -0.45 18.76 3.31
C LEU A 195 -1.77 19.54 3.29
N LEU A 196 -2.90 18.88 3.02
CA LEU A 196 -4.20 19.51 3.01
C LEU A 196 -4.67 19.97 4.40
N GLN A 197 -4.21 19.33 5.49
CA GLN A 197 -4.56 19.76 6.84
C GLN A 197 -3.76 20.98 7.34
N GLN A 198 -2.66 21.37 6.67
CA GLN A 198 -1.79 22.47 7.10
C GLN A 198 -2.38 23.87 6.90
N SER A 199 -3.37 24.04 6.02
CA SER A 199 -3.98 25.34 5.72
C SER A 199 -5.52 25.31 5.85
N GLY A 200 -6.13 26.49 6.00
CA GLY A 200 -7.59 26.61 6.02
C GLY A 200 -8.21 26.22 4.68
N GLU A 201 -7.59 26.65 3.59
CA GLU A 201 -7.97 26.31 2.23
C GLU A 201 -7.85 24.82 1.98
N GLY A 202 -6.75 24.19 2.38
CA GLY A 202 -6.55 22.75 2.25
C GLY A 202 -7.59 21.94 3.00
N ARG A 203 -7.93 22.33 4.23
CA ARG A 203 -9.02 21.69 5.01
C ARG A 203 -10.37 21.81 4.34
N THR A 204 -10.62 22.87 3.60
CA THR A 204 -11.86 23.05 2.81
C THR A 204 -11.84 22.20 1.54
N VAL A 205 -10.66 22.05 0.91
CA VAL A 205 -10.48 21.26 -0.31
C VAL A 205 -10.54 19.77 -0.02
N PHE A 206 -10.10 19.30 1.15
CA PHE A 206 -10.02 17.87 1.45
C PHE A 206 -11.35 17.11 1.26
N PRO A 207 -12.49 17.51 1.85
CA PRO A 207 -13.76 16.82 1.62
C PRO A 207 -14.20 16.87 0.15
N ALA A 208 -13.93 17.98 -0.55
CA ALA A 208 -14.26 18.13 -1.97
C ALA A 208 -13.43 17.18 -2.85
N LEU A 209 -12.15 17.02 -2.51
CA LEU A 209 -11.28 16.04 -3.18
C LEU A 209 -11.80 14.61 -2.98
N ILE A 210 -12.15 14.23 -1.74
CA ILE A 210 -12.68 12.89 -1.46
C ILE A 210 -13.99 12.65 -2.22
N ALA A 211 -14.91 13.63 -2.23
CA ALA A 211 -16.15 13.55 -2.99
C ALA A 211 -15.91 13.44 -4.51
N LEU A 212 -14.86 14.09 -5.03
CA LEU A 212 -14.46 13.96 -6.42
C LEU A 212 -13.90 12.56 -6.72
N LEU A 213 -12.97 12.04 -5.90
CA LEU A 213 -12.38 10.71 -6.08
C LEU A 213 -13.45 9.61 -6.01
N SER A 214 -14.44 9.74 -5.13
CA SER A 214 -15.57 8.80 -5.00
C SER A 214 -16.46 8.71 -6.24
N ARG A 215 -16.24 9.55 -7.25
CA ARG A 215 -16.90 9.43 -8.57
C ARG A 215 -16.17 8.50 -9.53
N PHE A 216 -14.94 8.15 -9.22
CA PHE A 216 -14.06 7.34 -10.09
C PHE A 216 -13.77 5.96 -9.52
N CYS A 217 -14.14 5.69 -8.26
CA CYS A 217 -13.94 4.40 -7.59
C CYS A 217 -15.08 4.09 -6.62
N ASN A 218 -15.15 2.83 -6.18
CA ASN A 218 -16.12 2.40 -5.16
C ASN A 218 -15.67 2.82 -3.76
N TYR A 219 -14.36 2.87 -3.50
CA TYR A 219 -13.81 3.12 -2.18
C TYR A 219 -12.72 4.18 -2.24
N VAL A 220 -12.74 5.13 -1.30
CA VAL A 220 -11.61 6.03 -1.04
C VAL A 220 -11.10 5.74 0.37
N VAL A 221 -9.84 5.37 0.47
CA VAL A 221 -9.13 5.05 1.71
C VAL A 221 -8.11 6.14 2.01
N ILE A 222 -8.04 6.61 3.25
CA ILE A 222 -7.02 7.57 3.70
C ILE A 222 -5.93 6.82 4.44
N GLU A 223 -4.69 7.03 4.05
CA GLU A 223 -3.56 6.34 4.63
C GLU A 223 -2.86 7.12 5.74
N GLY A 224 -2.15 6.37 6.57
CA GLY A 224 -1.24 6.92 7.55
C GLY A 224 -1.90 7.69 8.69
N ILE A 225 -3.10 7.33 9.12
CA ILE A 225 -3.76 7.95 10.26
C ILE A 225 -2.99 7.61 11.54
N GLU A 226 -2.46 8.63 12.23
CA GLU A 226 -1.60 8.47 13.41
C GLU A 226 -2.21 9.03 14.70
N THR A 227 -3.21 9.91 14.59
CA THR A 227 -3.81 10.56 15.74
C THR A 227 -5.34 10.44 15.76
N ARG A 228 -5.92 10.65 16.95
CA ARG A 228 -7.37 10.70 17.13
C ARG A 228 -8.02 11.85 16.36
N GLU A 229 -7.31 12.97 16.29
CA GLU A 229 -7.76 14.18 15.58
C GLU A 229 -7.81 13.92 14.07
N GLU A 230 -6.78 13.29 13.52
CA GLU A 230 -6.76 12.87 12.11
C GLU A 230 -7.91 11.90 11.80
N TRP A 231 -8.14 10.91 12.68
CA TRP A 231 -9.27 9.98 12.54
C TRP A 231 -10.63 10.71 12.54
N ALA A 232 -10.83 11.66 13.45
CA ALA A 232 -12.06 12.45 13.49
C ALA A 232 -12.29 13.28 12.21
N ILE A 233 -11.21 13.83 11.62
CA ILE A 233 -11.27 14.54 10.33
C ILE A 233 -11.70 13.57 9.21
N VAL A 234 -11.13 12.38 9.17
CA VAL A 234 -11.49 11.37 8.15
C VAL A 234 -12.93 10.90 8.33
N GLN A 235 -13.39 10.67 9.56
CA GLN A 235 -14.78 10.31 9.84
C GLN A 235 -15.78 11.40 9.43
N ALA A 236 -15.39 12.67 9.53
CA ALA A 236 -16.20 13.80 9.10
C ALA A 236 -16.14 14.06 7.58
N SER A 237 -15.23 13.41 6.86
CA SER A 237 -15.12 13.46 5.40
C SER A 237 -16.05 12.43 4.75
N HIS A 238 -16.09 12.40 3.43
CA HIS A 238 -16.80 11.36 2.68
C HIS A 238 -15.89 10.15 2.35
N ALA A 239 -14.76 10.01 3.01
CA ALA A 239 -13.88 8.85 2.85
C ALA A 239 -14.61 7.58 3.32
N TYR A 240 -14.37 6.48 2.62
CA TYR A 240 -15.00 5.20 2.95
C TYR A 240 -14.32 4.51 4.12
N ALA A 241 -12.98 4.53 4.11
CA ALA A 241 -12.17 3.84 5.12
C ALA A 241 -10.84 4.57 5.35
N ALA A 242 -10.08 4.10 6.32
CA ALA A 242 -8.73 4.56 6.57
C ALA A 242 -7.84 3.45 7.12
N GLN A 243 -6.53 3.69 7.01
CA GLN A 243 -5.46 2.85 7.50
C GLN A 243 -4.43 3.72 8.23
N GLY A 244 -3.82 3.20 9.28
CA GLY A 244 -2.75 3.95 9.97
C GLY A 244 -2.50 3.44 11.38
N TYR A 245 -1.41 3.92 11.98
CA TYR A 245 -0.93 3.42 13.27
C TYR A 245 -1.85 3.76 14.45
N TYR A 246 -2.68 4.77 14.32
CA TYR A 246 -3.71 5.06 15.32
C TYR A 246 -4.77 3.96 15.36
N LEU A 247 -5.16 3.41 14.21
CA LEU A 247 -6.17 2.36 14.10
C LEU A 247 -5.57 0.99 14.41
N SER A 248 -4.49 0.64 13.74
CA SER A 248 -3.70 -0.56 13.99
C SER A 248 -2.33 -0.48 13.34
N ARG A 249 -1.30 -0.94 14.05
CA ARG A 249 0.02 -1.18 13.44
C ARG A 249 0.00 -2.49 12.65
N PRO A 250 0.93 -2.67 11.68
CA PRO A 250 1.14 -3.98 11.08
C PRO A 250 1.36 -5.06 12.14
N GLN A 251 0.72 -6.20 11.94
CA GLN A 251 0.75 -7.35 12.86
C GLN A 251 1.25 -8.60 12.13
N PRO A 252 1.93 -9.53 12.82
CA PRO A 252 2.26 -10.83 12.25
C PRO A 252 1.00 -11.53 11.72
N PHE A 253 1.12 -12.21 10.58
CA PHE A 253 -0.04 -12.81 9.92
C PHE A 253 -0.70 -13.91 10.78
N GLU A 254 0.05 -14.52 11.69
CA GLU A 254 -0.44 -15.50 12.65
C GLU A 254 -1.52 -14.93 13.58
N ASN A 255 -1.54 -13.61 13.78
CA ASN A 255 -2.54 -12.92 14.60
C ASN A 255 -3.85 -12.64 13.85
N PHE A 256 -3.95 -12.98 12.57
CA PHE A 256 -5.12 -12.65 11.77
C PHE A 256 -6.41 -13.26 12.32
N GLU A 257 -6.36 -14.46 12.92
CA GLU A 257 -7.52 -15.08 13.56
C GLU A 257 -8.12 -14.22 14.67
N MET A 258 -7.28 -13.53 15.45
CA MET A 258 -7.69 -12.72 16.59
C MET A 258 -8.06 -11.28 16.22
N LEU A 259 -7.92 -10.90 14.93
CA LEU A 259 -8.24 -9.55 14.47
C LEU A 259 -9.73 -9.25 14.73
N LYS A 260 -9.98 -8.14 15.43
CA LYS A 260 -11.34 -7.67 15.73
C LYS A 260 -11.98 -7.08 14.48
N LEU A 261 -13.27 -7.30 14.32
CA LEU A 261 -14.07 -6.77 13.21
C LEU A 261 -14.51 -5.31 13.44
N GLU A 262 -14.33 -4.80 14.64
CA GLU A 262 -14.67 -3.42 15.03
C GLU A 262 -13.58 -2.82 15.92
N LEU A 263 -13.35 -1.49 15.78
CA LEU A 263 -12.41 -0.71 16.60
C LEU A 263 -12.87 -0.56 18.05
#